data_e633b21fe88a5b3fefd6f54088cbb4b9
#
_entry.id   e633b21fe88a5b3fefd6f54088cbb4b9
#
_cell.length_a   1.000
_cell.length_b   1.000
_cell.length_c   1.000
_cell.angle_alpha   90.00
_cell.angle_beta   90.00
_cell.angle_gamma   90.00
#
_symmetry.space_group_name_H-M   'P 1'
#
loop_
_entity.id
_entity.type
_entity.pdbx_description
1 polymer ?
#
loop_
_entity_poly.entity_id
_entity_poly.type
_entity_poly.pdbx_seq_one_letter_code
_entity_poly.pdbx_strand_id
1 'polypeptide(L)'
;MATVTFVPDDLQLVQGSPQRRRKALDRFCFGINPRYAQIYRRYAHALAHRNQLLKDPHCNPQSLAAFDETLVLTGIELIRMRHIASVNWSNVFESHLKALVGDAFTAHMKYHAQVFSDEDLNEAPEDWMRAFFLNKLQHKAAEERKRRTSLVGPHLDD
;
A
#
# COMPACT_ATOMS: atom_id res chain seq x y z
N MET A 1 23.48 -17.03 7.53
CA MET A 1 22.38 -17.99 7.35
C MET A 1 21.11 -17.30 7.82
N ALA A 2 20.08 -17.18 6.99
CA ALA A 2 18.80 -16.59 7.40
C ALA A 2 17.96 -17.69 8.07
N THR A 3 17.47 -17.44 9.28
CA THR A 3 16.60 -18.37 10.00
C THR A 3 15.16 -17.85 9.93
N VAL A 4 14.23 -18.69 9.53
CA VAL A 4 12.80 -18.41 9.57
C VAL A 4 12.20 -19.21 10.73
N THR A 5 11.53 -18.50 11.63
CA THR A 5 10.83 -19.13 12.77
C THR A 5 9.33 -18.90 12.58
N PHE A 6 8.56 -19.98 12.60
CA PHE A 6 7.10 -19.90 12.61
C PHE A 6 6.64 -19.85 14.08
N VAL A 7 5.80 -18.87 14.39
CA VAL A 7 5.17 -18.72 15.70
C VAL A 7 3.64 -18.66 15.56
N PRO A 8 2.86 -19.01 16.60
CA PRO A 8 1.39 -18.97 16.52
C PRO A 8 0.82 -17.61 16.09
N ASP A 9 1.54 -16.54 16.38
CA ASP A 9 1.13 -15.17 15.98
C ASP A 9 1.18 -14.96 14.45
N ASP A 10 1.91 -15.80 13.70
CA ASP A 10 1.94 -15.74 12.23
C ASP A 10 0.61 -16.14 11.58
N LEU A 11 -0.24 -16.89 12.28
CA LEU A 11 -1.63 -17.15 11.86
C LEU A 11 -2.44 -15.86 11.73
N GLN A 12 -2.07 -14.82 12.46
CA GLN A 12 -2.68 -13.50 12.36
C GLN A 12 -2.41 -12.80 11.01
N LEU A 13 -1.48 -13.32 10.20
CA LEU A 13 -1.31 -12.86 8.83
C LEU A 13 -2.55 -13.16 7.98
N VAL A 14 -3.16 -14.33 8.19
CA VAL A 14 -4.36 -14.75 7.46
C VAL A 14 -5.65 -14.29 8.15
N GLN A 15 -5.73 -14.41 9.47
CA GLN A 15 -6.94 -14.15 10.25
C GLN A 15 -7.03 -12.72 10.80
N GLY A 16 -5.93 -11.98 10.76
CA GLY A 16 -5.82 -10.67 11.38
C GLY A 16 -6.30 -9.51 10.49
N SER A 17 -6.04 -8.29 10.98
CA SER A 17 -6.47 -7.08 10.30
C SER A 17 -5.66 -6.78 9.03
N PRO A 18 -6.21 -6.01 8.06
CA PRO A 18 -5.49 -5.50 6.91
C PRO A 18 -4.15 -4.80 7.27
N GLN A 19 -4.11 -4.12 8.40
CA GLN A 19 -2.88 -3.49 8.88
C GLN A 19 -1.75 -4.48 9.14
N ARG A 20 -2.04 -5.69 9.64
CA ARG A 20 -1.03 -6.74 9.86
C ARG A 20 -0.53 -7.27 8.52
N ARG A 21 -1.41 -7.50 7.55
CA ARG A 21 -1.05 -7.93 6.19
C ARG A 21 -0.17 -6.91 5.49
N ARG A 22 -0.54 -5.61 5.54
CA ARG A 22 0.32 -4.53 5.03
C ARG A 22 1.72 -4.52 5.65
N LYS A 23 1.81 -4.65 6.98
CA LYS A 23 3.11 -4.70 7.67
C LYS A 23 3.97 -5.89 7.23
N ALA A 24 3.35 -7.05 6.97
CA ALA A 24 4.08 -8.22 6.48
C ALA A 24 4.59 -8.00 5.05
N LEU A 25 3.74 -7.47 4.16
CA LEU A 25 4.13 -7.10 2.80
C LEU A 25 5.24 -6.03 2.80
N ASP A 26 5.12 -5.00 3.65
CA ASP A 26 6.15 -3.97 3.79
C ASP A 26 7.48 -4.57 4.26
N ARG A 27 7.48 -5.49 5.24
CA ARG A 27 8.70 -6.21 5.67
C ARG A 27 9.35 -6.96 4.51
N PHE A 28 8.55 -7.66 3.73
CA PHE A 28 9.05 -8.37 2.55
C PHE A 28 9.67 -7.40 1.54
N CYS A 29 8.98 -6.31 1.22
CA CYS A 29 9.48 -5.27 0.33
C CYS A 29 10.78 -4.62 0.83
N PHE A 30 10.92 -4.38 2.14
CA PHE A 30 12.15 -3.87 2.75
C PHE A 30 13.35 -4.82 2.55
N GLY A 31 13.08 -6.14 2.60
CA GLY A 31 14.13 -7.15 2.44
C GLY A 31 14.63 -7.29 0.99
N ILE A 32 13.76 -7.06 0.01
CA ILE A 32 14.08 -7.28 -1.42
C ILE A 32 14.49 -6.01 -2.17
N ASN A 33 14.12 -4.83 -1.68
CA ASN A 33 14.40 -3.58 -2.36
C ASN A 33 14.80 -2.47 -1.39
N PRO A 34 16.08 -2.09 -1.33
CA PRO A 34 16.56 -1.01 -0.45
C PRO A 34 15.89 0.35 -0.69
N ARG A 35 15.44 0.63 -1.93
CA ARG A 35 14.75 1.87 -2.30
C ARG A 35 13.36 1.94 -1.64
N TYR A 36 12.74 0.79 -1.36
CA TYR A 36 11.41 0.75 -0.73
C TYR A 36 11.36 1.53 0.59
N ALA A 37 12.38 1.40 1.43
CA ALA A 37 12.45 2.09 2.71
C ALA A 37 12.44 3.63 2.56
N GLN A 38 13.09 4.14 1.52
CA GLN A 38 13.10 5.58 1.23
C GLN A 38 11.72 6.07 0.79
N ILE A 39 11.08 5.36 -0.15
CA ILE A 39 9.76 5.71 -0.65
C ILE A 39 8.71 5.62 0.45
N TYR A 40 8.72 4.54 1.23
CA TYR A 40 7.84 4.36 2.37
C TYR A 40 7.93 5.52 3.37
N ARG A 41 9.15 5.94 3.74
CA ARG A 41 9.35 7.06 4.67
C ARG A 41 8.84 8.37 4.09
N ARG A 42 9.08 8.65 2.81
CA ARG A 42 8.57 9.86 2.14
C ARG A 42 7.05 9.88 2.11
N TYR A 43 6.42 8.74 1.76
CA TYR A 43 4.97 8.60 1.79
C TYR A 43 4.40 8.80 3.19
N ALA A 44 4.96 8.11 4.19
CA ALA A 44 4.52 8.20 5.58
C ALA A 44 4.64 9.63 6.14
N HIS A 45 5.71 10.33 5.78
CA HIS A 45 5.92 11.73 6.16
C HIS A 45 4.86 12.63 5.52
N ALA A 46 4.64 12.52 4.21
CA ALA A 46 3.61 13.30 3.50
C ALA A 46 2.21 13.04 4.08
N LEU A 47 1.87 11.76 4.34
CA LEU A 47 0.60 11.38 4.96
C LEU A 47 0.43 11.97 6.37
N ALA A 48 1.47 11.93 7.20
CA ALA A 48 1.41 12.47 8.55
C ALA A 48 1.18 13.99 8.54
N HIS A 49 1.91 14.73 7.72
CA HIS A 49 1.74 16.17 7.58
C HIS A 49 0.36 16.54 6.99
N ARG A 50 -0.07 15.81 5.95
CA ARG A 50 -1.40 16.00 5.39
C ARG A 50 -2.49 15.77 6.43
N ASN A 51 -2.41 14.72 7.22
CA ASN A 51 -3.36 14.45 8.31
C ASN A 51 -3.31 15.51 9.42
N GLN A 52 -2.16 16.12 9.66
CA GLN A 52 -2.06 17.25 10.59
C GLN A 52 -2.78 18.48 10.05
N LEU A 53 -2.59 18.81 8.76
CA LEU A 53 -3.30 19.90 8.09
C LEU A 53 -4.81 19.69 8.06
N LEU A 54 -5.28 18.46 7.85
CA LEU A 54 -6.72 18.13 7.88
C LEU A 54 -7.37 18.34 9.26
N LYS A 55 -6.59 18.40 10.33
CA LYS A 55 -7.08 18.70 11.69
C LYS A 55 -7.19 20.20 11.96
N ASP A 56 -6.51 21.03 11.17
CA ASP A 56 -6.58 22.48 11.29
C ASP A 56 -7.79 23.04 10.52
N PRO A 57 -8.76 23.66 11.20
CA PRO A 57 -9.93 24.27 10.56
C PRO A 57 -9.58 25.42 9.61
N HIS A 58 -8.43 26.05 9.82
CA HIS A 58 -7.94 27.19 9.04
C HIS A 58 -6.87 26.83 8.02
N CYS A 59 -6.71 25.52 7.75
CA CYS A 59 -5.72 25.04 6.80
C CYS A 59 -5.90 25.68 5.42
N ASN A 60 -4.82 26.27 4.92
CA ASN A 60 -4.78 26.79 3.55
C ASN A 60 -4.85 25.63 2.53
N PRO A 61 -5.79 25.66 1.57
CA PRO A 61 -5.89 24.66 0.52
C PRO A 61 -4.59 24.45 -0.28
N GLN A 62 -3.79 25.51 -0.47
CA GLN A 62 -2.50 25.41 -1.18
C GLN A 62 -1.48 24.56 -0.39
N SER A 63 -1.45 24.69 0.94
CA SER A 63 -0.60 23.86 1.78
C SER A 63 -0.97 22.38 1.70
N LEU A 64 -2.27 22.07 1.64
CA LEU A 64 -2.74 20.71 1.47
C LEU A 64 -2.35 20.15 0.09
N ALA A 65 -2.52 20.94 -0.98
CA ALA A 65 -2.18 20.55 -2.36
C ALA A 65 -0.68 20.19 -2.52
N ALA A 66 0.22 20.89 -1.83
CA ALA A 66 1.66 20.57 -1.88
C ALA A 66 1.97 19.17 -1.31
N PHE A 67 1.26 18.77 -0.24
CA PHE A 67 1.39 17.42 0.30
C PHE A 67 0.64 16.37 -0.51
N ASP A 68 -0.46 16.73 -1.17
CA ASP A 68 -1.19 15.85 -2.10
C ASP A 68 -0.28 15.39 -3.25
N GLU A 69 0.50 16.29 -3.83
CA GLU A 69 1.46 15.98 -4.89
C GLU A 69 2.49 14.95 -4.43
N THR A 70 3.14 15.19 -3.29
CA THR A 70 4.13 14.26 -2.73
C THR A 70 3.50 12.92 -2.34
N LEU A 71 2.29 12.95 -1.78
CA LEU A 71 1.54 11.75 -1.41
C LEU A 71 1.22 10.89 -2.64
N VAL A 72 0.78 11.51 -3.73
CA VAL A 72 0.43 10.84 -4.98
C VAL A 72 1.65 10.19 -5.61
N LEU A 73 2.74 10.95 -5.82
CA LEU A 73 3.95 10.43 -6.44
C LEU A 73 4.55 9.26 -5.66
N THR A 74 4.72 9.43 -4.36
CA THR A 74 5.28 8.37 -3.51
C THR A 74 4.29 7.22 -3.29
N GLY A 75 2.99 7.50 -3.29
CA GLY A 75 1.93 6.51 -3.17
C GLY A 75 1.86 5.58 -4.37
N ILE A 76 1.94 6.11 -5.60
CA ILE A 76 1.97 5.31 -6.83
C ILE A 76 3.18 4.38 -6.83
N GLU A 77 4.37 4.91 -6.50
CA GLU A 77 5.59 4.12 -6.46
C GLU A 77 5.49 3.00 -5.40
N LEU A 78 4.95 3.32 -4.22
CA LEU A 78 4.75 2.35 -3.13
C LEU A 78 3.79 1.22 -3.56
N ILE A 79 2.65 1.57 -4.18
CA ILE A 79 1.65 0.63 -4.66
C ILE A 79 2.26 -0.30 -5.72
N ARG A 80 2.98 0.25 -6.72
CA ARG A 80 3.64 -0.57 -7.75
C ARG A 80 4.66 -1.54 -7.16
N MET A 81 5.47 -1.08 -6.20
CA MET A 81 6.45 -1.95 -5.54
C MET A 81 5.78 -3.07 -4.75
N ARG A 82 4.68 -2.79 -4.04
CA ARG A 82 3.89 -3.80 -3.34
C ARG A 82 3.24 -4.79 -4.29
N HIS A 83 2.68 -4.30 -5.39
CA HIS A 83 2.06 -5.15 -6.42
C HIS A 83 3.08 -6.15 -6.99
N ILE A 84 4.23 -5.68 -7.45
CA ILE A 84 5.31 -6.54 -7.97
C ILE A 84 5.77 -7.56 -6.90
N ALA A 85 5.95 -7.09 -5.67
CA ALA A 85 6.37 -7.95 -4.58
C ALA A 85 5.32 -9.02 -4.24
N SER A 86 4.04 -8.68 -4.27
CA SER A 86 2.93 -9.62 -3.99
C SER A 86 2.83 -10.71 -5.06
N VAL A 87 2.98 -10.36 -6.34
CA VAL A 87 2.99 -11.32 -7.45
C VAL A 87 4.16 -12.31 -7.28
N ASN A 88 5.36 -11.81 -7.02
CA ASN A 88 6.54 -12.64 -6.81
C ASN A 88 6.37 -13.55 -5.56
N TRP A 89 5.82 -13.01 -4.50
CA TRP A 89 5.57 -13.76 -3.27
C TRP A 89 4.51 -14.84 -3.47
N SER A 90 3.40 -14.53 -4.19
CA SER A 90 2.35 -15.50 -4.51
C SER A 90 2.89 -16.70 -5.27
N ASN A 91 3.72 -16.48 -6.30
CA ASN A 91 4.31 -17.55 -7.09
C ASN A 91 5.21 -18.49 -6.24
N VAL A 92 6.03 -17.91 -5.38
CA VAL A 92 6.89 -18.69 -4.47
C VAL A 92 6.03 -19.45 -3.45
N PHE A 93 5.03 -18.82 -2.87
CA PHE A 93 4.11 -19.42 -1.91
C PHE A 93 3.35 -20.61 -2.52
N GLU A 94 2.78 -20.44 -3.70
CA GLU A 94 2.03 -21.48 -4.39
C GLU A 94 2.91 -22.71 -4.68
N SER A 95 4.14 -22.49 -5.16
CA SER A 95 5.09 -23.59 -5.42
C SER A 95 5.44 -24.38 -4.16
N HIS A 96 5.64 -23.70 -3.03
CA HIS A 96 5.94 -24.34 -1.75
C HIS A 96 4.72 -25.05 -1.15
N LEU A 97 3.53 -24.45 -1.28
CA LEU A 97 2.30 -25.07 -0.82
C LEU A 97 2.03 -26.38 -1.58
N LYS A 98 2.17 -26.36 -2.92
CA LYS A 98 2.03 -27.55 -3.75
C LYS A 98 3.02 -28.66 -3.35
N ALA A 99 4.26 -28.29 -3.02
CA ALA A 99 5.25 -29.27 -2.55
C ALA A 99 4.90 -29.88 -1.20
N LEU A 100 4.18 -29.17 -0.32
CA LEU A 100 3.80 -29.64 1.02
C LEU A 100 2.52 -30.48 1.04
N VAL A 101 1.49 -30.07 0.28
CA VAL A 101 0.14 -30.66 0.37
C VAL A 101 -0.36 -31.28 -0.94
N GLY A 102 0.48 -31.27 -1.98
CA GLY A 102 0.12 -31.75 -3.31
C GLY A 102 -0.88 -30.82 -4.01
N ASP A 103 -1.60 -31.36 -4.98
CA ASP A 103 -2.60 -30.62 -5.78
C ASP A 103 -3.98 -30.50 -5.09
N ALA A 104 -4.11 -30.99 -3.84
CA ALA A 104 -5.39 -30.99 -3.12
C ALA A 104 -5.87 -29.60 -2.71
N PHE A 105 -4.94 -28.66 -2.60
CA PHE A 105 -5.25 -27.27 -2.21
C PHE A 105 -4.50 -26.28 -3.11
N THR A 106 -5.22 -25.23 -3.49
CA THR A 106 -4.64 -24.04 -4.13
C THR A 106 -4.86 -22.83 -3.23
N ALA A 107 -3.85 -22.00 -3.10
CA ALA A 107 -3.98 -20.74 -2.37
C ALA A 107 -3.24 -19.62 -3.12
N HIS A 108 -3.91 -18.51 -3.27
CA HIS A 108 -3.38 -17.33 -3.95
C HIS A 108 -3.28 -16.17 -2.98
N MET A 109 -2.18 -15.43 -3.07
CA MET A 109 -2.08 -14.13 -2.42
C MET A 109 -2.35 -13.05 -3.44
N LYS A 110 -3.27 -12.14 -3.11
CA LYS A 110 -3.62 -11.02 -3.97
C LYS A 110 -3.47 -9.71 -3.21
N TYR A 111 -2.78 -8.76 -3.81
CA TYR A 111 -2.68 -7.41 -3.28
C TYR A 111 -3.82 -6.56 -3.85
N HIS A 112 -4.59 -5.94 -2.96
CA HIS A 112 -5.66 -5.03 -3.33
C HIS A 112 -5.25 -3.59 -3.03
N ALA A 113 -4.87 -2.86 -4.08
CA ALA A 113 -4.66 -1.43 -3.98
C ALA A 113 -6.00 -0.70 -3.88
N GLN A 114 -6.15 0.16 -2.88
CA GLN A 114 -7.38 0.95 -2.68
C GLN A 114 -7.61 1.97 -3.82
N VAL A 115 -6.54 2.41 -4.46
CA VAL A 115 -6.61 3.47 -5.48
C VAL A 115 -6.79 2.91 -6.88
N PHE A 116 -6.11 1.82 -7.22
CA PHE A 116 -6.01 1.27 -8.57
C PHE A 116 -6.50 -0.17 -8.65
N SER A 117 -7.03 -0.56 -9.80
CA SER A 117 -7.28 -1.96 -10.13
C SER A 117 -5.97 -2.67 -10.53
N ASP A 118 -6.02 -4.01 -10.62
CA ASP A 118 -4.87 -4.79 -11.13
C ASP A 118 -4.56 -4.43 -12.59
N GLU A 119 -5.58 -4.14 -13.40
CA GLU A 119 -5.44 -3.71 -14.79
C GLU A 119 -4.72 -2.36 -14.87
N ASP A 120 -5.11 -1.40 -14.03
CA ASP A 120 -4.45 -0.10 -13.94
C ASP A 120 -2.97 -0.24 -13.57
N LEU A 121 -2.64 -1.15 -12.63
CA LEU A 121 -1.27 -1.35 -12.18
C LEU A 121 -0.36 -1.97 -13.25
N ASN A 122 -0.93 -2.76 -14.16
CA ASN A 122 -0.19 -3.42 -15.24
C ASN A 122 -0.06 -2.54 -16.48
N GLU A 123 -1.07 -1.75 -16.82
CA GLU A 123 -1.21 -1.12 -18.14
C GLU A 123 -1.25 0.41 -18.13
N ALA A 124 -1.68 1.03 -17.02
CA ALA A 124 -1.91 2.46 -17.01
C ALA A 124 -0.61 3.29 -17.06
N PRO A 125 -0.56 4.34 -17.91
CA PRO A 125 0.53 5.31 -17.90
C PRO A 125 0.63 6.06 -16.58
N GLU A 126 1.84 6.48 -16.22
CA GLU A 126 2.09 7.16 -14.94
C GLU A 126 1.31 8.48 -14.81
N ASP A 127 1.25 9.26 -15.88
CA ASP A 127 0.50 10.53 -15.89
C ASP A 127 -0.99 10.32 -15.65
N TRP A 128 -1.56 9.25 -16.22
CA TRP A 128 -2.95 8.88 -15.95
C TRP A 128 -3.14 8.47 -14.49
N MET A 129 -2.27 7.63 -13.94
CA MET A 129 -2.33 7.21 -12.54
C MET A 129 -2.25 8.39 -11.58
N ARG A 130 -1.38 9.36 -11.90
CA ARG A 130 -1.24 10.59 -11.13
C ARG A 130 -2.53 11.42 -11.15
N ALA A 131 -3.08 11.68 -12.33
CA ALA A 131 -4.33 12.42 -12.49
C ALA A 131 -5.51 11.73 -11.80
N PHE A 132 -5.59 10.41 -11.92
CA PHE A 132 -6.64 9.59 -11.30
C PHE A 132 -6.56 9.62 -9.77
N PHE A 133 -5.37 9.47 -9.19
CA PHE A 133 -5.19 9.52 -7.75
C PHE A 133 -5.52 10.90 -7.19
N LEU A 134 -5.04 11.98 -7.83
CA LEU A 134 -5.38 13.36 -7.46
C LEU A 134 -6.90 13.59 -7.51
N ASN A 135 -7.57 13.11 -8.54
CA ASN A 135 -9.03 13.19 -8.67
C ASN A 135 -9.74 12.49 -7.52
N LYS A 136 -9.30 11.26 -7.13
CA LYS A 136 -9.86 10.56 -5.97
C LYS A 136 -9.67 11.35 -4.66
N LEU A 137 -8.52 11.99 -4.45
CA LEU A 137 -8.29 12.85 -3.28
C LEU A 137 -9.24 14.04 -3.28
N GLN A 138 -9.44 14.70 -4.41
CA GLN A 138 -10.37 15.83 -4.56
C GLN A 138 -11.81 15.42 -4.26
N HIS A 139 -12.26 14.29 -4.80
CA HIS A 139 -13.60 13.76 -4.51
C HIS A 139 -13.83 13.43 -3.04
N LYS A 140 -12.78 13.02 -2.33
CA LYS A 140 -12.87 12.70 -0.88
C LYS A 140 -12.59 13.90 0.03
N ALA A 141 -12.17 15.04 -0.49
CA ALA A 141 -11.68 16.18 0.30
C ALA A 141 -12.66 16.65 1.38
N ALA A 142 -13.97 16.71 1.08
CA ALA A 142 -14.99 17.12 2.05
C ALA A 142 -15.15 16.10 3.20
N GLU A 143 -15.11 14.80 2.86
CA GLU A 143 -15.20 13.71 3.84
C GLU A 143 -13.94 13.63 4.70
N GLU A 144 -12.76 13.79 4.10
CA GLU A 144 -11.48 13.82 4.79
C GLU A 144 -11.37 14.97 5.80
N ARG A 145 -11.85 16.16 5.44
CA ARG A 145 -11.93 17.30 6.37
C ARG A 145 -12.85 16.99 7.54
N LYS A 146 -14.01 16.38 7.28
CA LYS A 146 -14.96 15.99 8.33
C LYS A 146 -14.35 14.95 9.27
N ARG A 147 -13.65 13.95 8.73
CA ARG A 147 -13.00 12.87 9.49
C ARG A 147 -11.62 13.24 10.03
N ARG A 148 -11.04 14.36 9.59
CA ARG A 148 -9.71 14.84 9.95
C ARG A 148 -8.59 13.82 9.67
N THR A 149 -8.73 13.06 8.58
CA THR A 149 -7.78 12.03 8.17
C THR A 149 -7.88 11.75 6.70
N SER A 150 -6.78 11.30 6.09
CA SER A 150 -6.74 10.86 4.70
C SER A 150 -7.52 9.56 4.52
N LEU A 151 -8.32 9.49 3.45
CA LEU A 151 -9.19 8.37 3.12
C LEU A 151 -8.84 7.70 1.79
N VAL A 152 -7.76 8.14 1.15
CA VAL A 152 -7.32 7.61 -0.15
C VAL A 152 -5.83 7.36 -0.10
N GLY A 153 -5.39 6.16 -0.49
CA GLY A 153 -3.98 5.84 -0.65
C GLY A 153 -3.54 4.50 -0.05
N PRO A 154 -2.25 4.13 -0.28
CA PRO A 154 -1.72 2.81 0.09
C PRO A 154 -1.68 2.48 1.58
N HIS A 155 -1.96 3.43 2.45
CA HIS A 155 -2.17 3.16 3.88
C HIS A 155 -3.49 2.44 4.18
N LEU A 156 -4.37 2.28 3.18
CA LEU A 156 -5.66 1.61 3.26
C LEU A 156 -5.74 0.31 2.42
N ASP A 157 -4.67 -0.04 1.69
CA ASP A 157 -4.61 -1.28 0.87
C ASP A 157 -4.81 -2.56 1.69
N ASP A 158 -5.05 -3.69 0.98
CA ASP A 158 -5.13 -5.03 1.59
C ASP A 158 -4.50 -6.12 0.71
#